data_6df3a1522f0aa104e9bce4a6fba0792a
#
_entry.id   6df3a1522f0aa104e9bce4a6fba0792a
#
_cell.length_a   1.000
_cell.length_b   1.000
_cell.length_c   1.000
_cell.angle_alpha   90.00
_cell.angle_beta   90.00
_cell.angle_gamma   90.00
#
_symmetry.space_group_name_H-M   'P 1'
#
loop_
_entity.id
_entity.type
_entity.pdbx_description
1 polymer ?
#
loop_
_entity_poly.entity_id
_entity_poly.type
_entity_poly.pdbx_seq_one_letter_code
_entity_poly.pdbx_strand_id
1 'polypeptide(L)'
;MNKDKLLLELEEKEILKFLISLGTPNFYRTKLWLLCSGVKREINDNPDYYAKLVLLSNHIPSLYEKQINLDVLRSNPHKNKDKEYLDKLKRILICYSIRNSSIGYCQGFNFIVCRLLDVLKDEVKIKFIL
;
A
#
# COMPACT_ATOMS: atom_id res chain seq x y z
N MET A 1 25.32 3.11 -21.87
CA MET A 1 23.86 3.35 -22.04
C MET A 1 23.68 4.23 -23.26
N ASN A 2 22.88 3.80 -24.26
CA ASN A 2 22.73 4.53 -25.52
C ASN A 2 21.94 5.82 -25.27
N LYS A 3 22.42 6.96 -25.81
CA LYS A 3 21.82 8.30 -25.62
C LYS A 3 20.37 8.36 -26.12
N ASP A 4 20.08 7.64 -27.21
CA ASP A 4 18.73 7.59 -27.79
C ASP A 4 17.74 6.83 -26.89
N LYS A 5 18.18 5.78 -26.20
CA LYS A 5 17.36 5.06 -25.23
C LYS A 5 17.03 5.91 -24.02
N LEU A 6 17.98 6.73 -23.56
CA LEU A 6 17.77 7.65 -22.44
C LEU A 6 16.76 8.75 -22.79
N LEU A 7 16.84 9.29 -24.01
CA LEU A 7 15.89 10.30 -24.50
C LEU A 7 14.48 9.74 -24.61
N LEU A 8 14.31 8.52 -25.17
CA LEU A 8 13.02 7.84 -25.23
C LEU A 8 12.40 7.60 -23.83
N GLU A 9 13.20 7.14 -22.88
CA GLU A 9 12.73 6.93 -21.50
C GLU A 9 12.31 8.24 -20.79
N LEU A 10 12.95 9.36 -21.13
CA LEU A 10 12.59 10.68 -20.60
C LEU A 10 11.28 11.20 -21.25
N GLU A 11 11.13 11.05 -22.55
CA GLU A 11 9.89 11.42 -23.26
C GLU A 11 8.70 10.60 -22.77
N GLU A 12 8.85 9.29 -22.58
CA GLU A 12 7.82 8.41 -22.02
C GLU A 12 7.41 8.84 -20.61
N LYS A 13 8.35 9.25 -19.77
CA LYS A 13 8.06 9.75 -18.42
C LYS A 13 7.28 11.07 -18.43
N GLU A 14 7.61 11.99 -19.30
CA GLU A 14 6.90 13.27 -19.41
C GLU A 14 5.47 13.07 -19.94
N ILE A 15 5.28 12.21 -20.94
CA ILE A 15 3.97 11.83 -21.43
C ILE A 15 3.15 11.17 -20.31
N LEU A 16 3.75 10.27 -19.54
CA LEU A 16 3.08 9.62 -18.42
C LEU A 16 2.65 10.62 -17.35
N LYS A 17 3.51 11.57 -16.98
CA LYS A 17 3.17 12.65 -16.03
C LYS A 17 1.99 13.49 -16.54
N PHE A 18 2.02 13.85 -17.80
CA PHE A 18 0.94 14.61 -18.43
C PHE A 18 -0.38 13.83 -18.39
N LEU A 19 -0.40 12.55 -18.76
CA LEU A 19 -1.58 11.70 -18.70
C LEU A 19 -2.13 11.55 -17.27
N ILE A 20 -1.25 11.43 -16.28
CA ILE A 20 -1.63 11.36 -14.86
C ILE A 20 -2.30 12.68 -14.42
N SER A 21 -1.77 13.84 -14.87
CA SER A 21 -2.30 15.15 -14.52
C SER A 21 -3.72 15.40 -15.06
N LEU A 22 -4.07 14.80 -16.19
CA LEU A 22 -5.41 14.81 -16.75
C LEU A 22 -6.43 13.96 -15.99
N GLY A 23 -5.96 13.13 -15.06
CA GLY A 23 -6.75 12.20 -14.27
C GLY A 23 -6.74 10.79 -14.85
N THR A 24 -6.42 9.82 -14.01
CA THR A 24 -6.35 8.40 -14.39
C THR A 24 -7.72 7.74 -14.21
N PRO A 25 -8.32 7.18 -15.28
CA PRO A 25 -9.55 6.39 -15.16
C PRO A 25 -9.40 5.24 -14.15
N ASN A 26 -10.47 4.92 -13.43
CA ASN A 26 -10.44 3.91 -12.37
C ASN A 26 -9.91 2.55 -12.84
N PHE A 27 -10.23 2.16 -14.08
CA PHE A 27 -9.80 0.91 -14.68
C PHE A 27 -8.26 0.77 -14.77
N TYR A 28 -7.55 1.87 -14.97
CA TYR A 28 -6.09 1.88 -15.12
C TYR A 28 -5.34 2.18 -13.81
N ARG A 29 -6.03 2.65 -12.75
CA ARG A 29 -5.37 3.08 -11.51
C ARG A 29 -4.53 1.99 -10.88
N THR A 30 -5.07 0.79 -10.73
CA THR A 30 -4.33 -0.34 -10.14
C THR A 30 -3.02 -0.60 -10.88
N LYS A 31 -3.08 -0.70 -12.22
CA LYS A 31 -1.91 -0.96 -13.04
C LYS A 31 -0.87 0.16 -12.95
N LEU A 32 -1.34 1.40 -13.00
CA LEU A 32 -0.48 2.58 -12.93
C LEU A 32 0.21 2.72 -11.58
N TRP A 33 -0.53 2.54 -10.47
CA TRP A 33 0.03 2.63 -9.13
C TRP A 33 1.08 1.57 -8.88
N LEU A 34 0.86 0.33 -9.35
CA LEU A 34 1.85 -0.74 -9.25
C LEU A 34 3.09 -0.48 -10.12
N LEU A 35 2.91 0.13 -11.28
CA LEU A 35 4.02 0.50 -12.16
C LEU A 35 4.87 1.61 -11.55
N CYS A 36 4.24 2.70 -11.10
CA CYS A 36 4.93 3.87 -10.56
C CYS A 36 5.56 3.64 -9.18
N SER A 37 5.01 2.72 -8.38
CA SER A 37 5.53 2.41 -7.04
C SER A 37 6.76 1.51 -7.03
N GLY A 38 7.10 0.86 -8.15
CA GLY A 38 8.20 -0.12 -8.20
C GLY A 38 7.93 -1.44 -7.46
N VAL A 39 6.76 -1.58 -6.85
CA VAL A 39 6.35 -2.73 -6.01
C VAL A 39 6.55 -4.09 -6.67
N LYS A 40 6.38 -4.17 -7.99
CA LYS A 40 6.55 -5.45 -8.70
C LYS A 40 7.96 -6.02 -8.52
N ARG A 41 8.97 -5.16 -8.54
CA ARG A 41 10.37 -5.56 -8.31
C ARG A 41 10.57 -6.03 -6.87
N GLU A 42 10.10 -5.25 -5.90
CA GLU A 42 10.21 -5.58 -4.47
C GLU A 42 9.56 -6.92 -4.12
N ILE A 43 8.37 -7.21 -4.68
CA ILE A 43 7.68 -8.50 -4.48
C ILE A 43 8.50 -9.65 -5.06
N ASN A 44 9.06 -9.47 -6.26
CA ASN A 44 9.87 -10.52 -6.91
C ASN A 44 11.16 -10.82 -6.12
N ASP A 45 11.80 -9.78 -5.58
CA ASP A 45 13.03 -9.92 -4.81
C ASP A 45 12.76 -10.50 -3.40
N ASN A 46 11.55 -10.34 -2.86
CA ASN A 46 11.18 -10.75 -1.50
C ASN A 46 9.78 -11.39 -1.43
N PRO A 47 9.51 -12.51 -2.11
CA PRO A 47 8.16 -13.06 -2.29
C PRO A 47 7.47 -13.42 -0.96
N ASP A 48 8.22 -13.91 0.04
CA ASP A 48 7.68 -14.37 1.33
C ASP A 48 7.67 -13.28 2.43
N TYR A 49 8.14 -12.08 2.10
CA TYR A 49 8.36 -11.04 3.10
C TYR A 49 7.08 -10.67 3.88
N TYR A 50 5.97 -10.48 3.18
CA TYR A 50 4.71 -10.12 3.83
C TYR A 50 4.17 -11.26 4.71
N ALA A 51 4.24 -12.49 4.23
CA ALA A 51 3.81 -13.65 5.02
C ALA A 51 4.61 -13.80 6.33
N LYS A 52 5.93 -13.61 6.26
CA LYS A 52 6.81 -13.61 7.43
C LYS A 52 6.46 -12.48 8.40
N LEU A 53 6.15 -11.30 7.89
CA LEU A 53 5.76 -10.16 8.71
C LEU A 53 4.40 -10.37 9.39
N VAL A 54 3.44 -10.98 8.72
CA VAL A 54 2.15 -11.36 9.32
C VAL A 54 2.35 -12.39 10.44
N LEU A 55 3.17 -13.41 10.20
CA LEU A 55 3.50 -14.38 11.25
C LEU A 55 4.16 -13.71 12.46
N LEU A 56 5.11 -12.81 12.23
CA LEU A 56 5.77 -12.05 13.28
C LEU A 56 4.76 -11.21 14.08
N SER A 57 3.80 -10.58 13.41
CA SER A 57 2.78 -9.75 14.05
C SER A 57 1.82 -10.53 14.97
N ASN A 58 1.70 -11.84 14.78
CA ASN A 58 0.93 -12.71 15.68
C ASN A 58 1.67 -13.02 17.00
N HIS A 59 2.98 -12.83 17.03
CA HIS A 59 3.82 -13.12 18.20
C HIS A 59 4.30 -11.86 18.93
N ILE A 60 4.38 -10.73 18.23
CA ILE A 60 4.83 -9.46 18.79
C ILE A 60 3.65 -8.49 18.81
N PRO A 61 3.12 -8.12 19.99
CA PRO A 61 2.05 -7.15 20.07
C PRO A 61 2.53 -5.77 19.63
N SER A 62 1.76 -5.13 18.76
CA SER A 62 2.03 -3.74 18.40
C SER A 62 1.64 -2.81 19.54
N LEU A 63 2.51 -1.87 19.88
CA LEU A 63 2.23 -0.79 20.84
C LEU A 63 1.01 0.07 20.41
N TYR A 64 0.71 0.07 19.14
CA TYR A 64 -0.35 0.87 18.50
C TYR A 64 -1.65 0.11 18.30
N GLU A 65 -1.74 -1.16 18.72
CA GLU A 65 -2.89 -2.01 18.40
C GLU A 65 -4.22 -1.43 18.89
N LYS A 66 -4.25 -0.86 20.10
CA LYS A 66 -5.45 -0.23 20.66
C LYS A 66 -5.94 0.94 19.79
N GLN A 67 -5.01 1.81 19.37
CA GLN A 67 -5.33 2.95 18.52
C GLN A 67 -5.76 2.50 17.13
N ILE A 68 -5.06 1.54 16.54
CA ILE A 68 -5.41 0.96 15.24
C ILE A 68 -6.82 0.37 15.27
N ASN A 69 -7.20 -0.37 16.31
CA ASN A 69 -8.52 -0.96 16.45
C ASN A 69 -9.64 0.11 16.46
N LEU A 70 -9.44 1.23 17.15
CA LEU A 70 -10.39 2.33 17.15
C LEU A 70 -10.49 3.01 15.78
N ASP A 71 -9.35 3.24 15.14
CA ASP A 71 -9.28 3.95 13.86
C ASP A 71 -9.82 3.10 12.70
N VAL A 72 -9.61 1.79 12.72
CA VAL A 72 -10.13 0.86 11.71
C VAL A 72 -11.65 0.92 11.61
N LEU A 73 -12.36 0.95 12.74
CA LEU A 73 -13.83 0.97 12.77
C LEU A 73 -14.43 2.24 12.17
N ARG A 74 -13.70 3.36 12.21
CA ARG A 74 -14.16 4.67 11.69
C ARG A 74 -13.55 5.04 10.33
N SER A 75 -12.69 4.19 9.78
CA SER A 75 -11.92 4.50 8.57
C SER A 75 -12.76 4.56 7.30
N ASN A 76 -13.75 3.67 7.16
CA ASN A 76 -14.65 3.63 6.02
C ASN A 76 -16.08 3.31 6.47
N PRO A 77 -16.95 4.33 6.63
CA PRO A 77 -18.32 4.13 7.08
C PRO A 77 -19.15 3.17 6.23
N HIS A 78 -18.84 3.08 4.93
CA HIS A 78 -19.55 2.19 4.00
C HIS A 78 -19.14 0.72 4.14
N LYS A 79 -17.98 0.45 4.73
CA LYS A 79 -17.40 -0.89 4.91
C LYS A 79 -17.17 -1.27 6.38
N ASN A 80 -17.71 -0.51 7.32
CA ASN A 80 -17.53 -0.74 8.76
C ASN A 80 -18.15 -2.05 9.28
N LYS A 81 -18.98 -2.72 8.48
CA LYS A 81 -19.57 -4.04 8.76
C LYS A 81 -18.92 -5.18 7.97
N ASP A 82 -18.04 -4.88 7.04
CA ASP A 82 -17.30 -5.88 6.27
C ASP A 82 -16.08 -6.35 7.10
N LYS A 83 -16.26 -7.49 7.77
CA LYS A 83 -15.25 -8.05 8.66
C LYS A 83 -13.94 -8.35 7.91
N GLU A 84 -14.02 -8.93 6.71
CA GLU A 84 -12.84 -9.26 5.92
C GLU A 84 -12.04 -7.99 5.56
N TYR A 85 -12.72 -6.93 5.17
CA TYR A 85 -12.11 -5.63 4.88
C TYR A 85 -11.43 -5.03 6.11
N LEU A 86 -12.11 -5.05 7.26
CA LEU A 86 -11.56 -4.52 8.52
C LEU A 86 -10.35 -5.32 9.00
N ASP A 87 -10.38 -6.64 8.87
CA ASP A 87 -9.26 -7.51 9.24
C ASP A 87 -8.04 -7.28 8.33
N LYS A 88 -8.23 -7.07 7.02
CA LYS A 88 -7.17 -6.67 6.10
C LYS A 88 -6.57 -5.33 6.47
N LEU A 89 -7.42 -4.33 6.70
CA LEU A 89 -7.00 -2.98 7.09
C LEU A 89 -6.16 -3.00 8.37
N LYS A 90 -6.67 -3.67 9.42
CA LYS A 90 -5.97 -3.85 10.69
C LYS A 90 -4.61 -4.53 10.49
N ARG A 91 -4.57 -5.65 9.77
CA ARG A 91 -3.36 -6.44 9.54
C ARG A 91 -2.28 -5.64 8.84
N ILE A 92 -2.63 -4.88 7.81
CA ILE A 92 -1.68 -4.01 7.10
C ILE A 92 -1.09 -2.96 8.05
N LEU A 93 -1.92 -2.29 8.84
CA LEU A 93 -1.48 -1.23 9.75
C LEU A 93 -0.58 -1.76 10.88
N ILE A 94 -0.93 -2.92 11.45
CA ILE A 94 -0.09 -3.58 12.46
C ILE A 94 1.26 -3.97 11.86
N CYS A 95 1.27 -4.65 10.71
CA CYS A 95 2.49 -5.03 10.02
C CYS A 95 3.37 -3.82 9.68
N TYR A 96 2.76 -2.71 9.27
CA TYR A 96 3.48 -1.46 9.02
C TYR A 96 4.14 -0.93 10.31
N SER A 97 3.42 -0.87 11.41
CA SER A 97 3.93 -0.36 12.68
C SER A 97 5.10 -1.19 13.24
N ILE A 98 5.11 -2.49 12.98
CA ILE A 98 6.21 -3.39 13.38
C ILE A 98 7.42 -3.22 12.47
N ARG A 99 7.19 -3.17 11.15
CA ARG A 99 8.28 -2.97 10.17
C ARG A 99 8.99 -1.63 10.35
N ASN A 100 8.22 -0.58 10.56
CA ASN A 100 8.72 0.79 10.67
C ASN A 100 8.61 1.27 12.13
N SER A 101 9.26 0.57 13.05
CA SER A 101 9.16 0.83 14.50
C SER A 101 9.58 2.24 14.91
N SER A 102 10.44 2.90 14.14
CA SER A 102 10.86 4.29 14.38
C SER A 102 9.75 5.32 14.11
N ILE A 103 8.80 4.98 13.21
CA ILE A 103 7.64 5.82 12.88
C ILE A 103 6.42 5.30 13.64
N GLY A 104 6.25 3.99 13.68
CA GLY A 104 5.10 3.31 14.27
C GLY A 104 3.81 3.57 13.48
N TYR A 105 2.71 3.74 14.19
CA TYR A 105 1.42 4.11 13.61
C TYR A 105 1.09 5.56 13.94
N CYS A 106 0.69 6.32 12.93
CA CYS A 106 0.15 7.67 13.09
C CYS A 106 -1.32 7.70 12.66
N GLN A 107 -2.12 8.46 13.40
CA GLN A 107 -3.51 8.73 13.04
C GLN A 107 -3.57 9.34 11.63
N GLY A 108 -4.45 8.82 10.79
CA GLY A 108 -4.53 9.19 9.38
C GLY A 108 -3.98 8.13 8.42
N PHE A 109 -3.05 7.25 8.85
CA PHE A 109 -2.57 6.14 8.01
C PHE A 109 -3.67 5.17 7.63
N ASN A 110 -4.66 4.99 8.50
CA ASN A 110 -5.86 4.20 8.23
C ASN A 110 -6.58 4.66 6.96
N PHE A 111 -6.70 5.96 6.71
CA PHE A 111 -7.34 6.49 5.50
C PHE A 111 -6.51 6.24 4.24
N ILE A 112 -5.18 6.35 4.34
CA ILE A 112 -4.27 6.03 3.24
C ILE A 112 -4.42 4.56 2.85
N VAL A 113 -4.38 3.66 3.83
CA VAL A 113 -4.51 2.21 3.60
C VAL A 113 -5.91 1.86 3.08
N CYS A 114 -6.98 2.50 3.56
CA CYS A 114 -8.32 2.36 2.98
C CYS A 114 -8.32 2.67 1.49
N ARG A 115 -7.71 3.79 1.10
CA ARG A 115 -7.64 4.17 -0.31
C ARG A 115 -6.83 3.19 -1.15
N LEU A 116 -5.73 2.68 -0.61
CA LEU A 116 -4.94 1.64 -1.26
C LEU A 116 -5.74 0.34 -1.41
N LEU A 117 -6.48 -0.08 -0.39
CA LEU A 117 -7.34 -1.28 -0.44
C LEU A 117 -8.46 -1.14 -1.47
N ASP A 118 -9.06 0.03 -1.60
CA ASP A 118 -10.13 0.27 -2.59
C ASP A 118 -9.61 0.14 -4.03
N VAL A 119 -8.37 0.52 -4.29
CA VAL A 119 -7.76 0.50 -5.62
C VAL A 119 -7.07 -0.83 -5.92
N LEU A 120 -6.25 -1.34 -5.01
CA LEU A 120 -5.37 -2.48 -5.24
C LEU A 120 -6.01 -3.82 -4.84
N LYS A 121 -6.87 -3.82 -3.83
CA LYS A 121 -7.58 -5.00 -3.27
C LYS A 121 -6.66 -6.15 -2.80
N ASP A 122 -5.35 -5.92 -2.71
CA ASP A 122 -4.32 -6.91 -2.44
C ASP A 122 -3.38 -6.42 -1.35
N GLU A 123 -3.39 -7.10 -0.20
CA GLU A 123 -2.60 -6.74 0.99
C GLU A 123 -1.10 -6.79 0.73
N VAL A 124 -0.64 -7.79 -0.04
CA VAL A 124 0.80 -7.96 -0.36
C VAL A 124 1.31 -6.73 -1.09
N LYS A 125 0.62 -6.32 -2.15
CA LYS A 125 0.99 -5.15 -2.94
C LYS A 125 0.98 -3.86 -2.12
N ILE A 126 -0.04 -3.69 -1.26
CA ILE A 126 -0.16 -2.52 -0.40
C ILE A 126 1.01 -2.44 0.56
N LYS A 127 1.38 -3.57 1.16
CA LYS A 127 2.49 -3.62 2.13
C LYS A 127 3.83 -3.23 1.54
N PHE A 128 4.05 -3.54 0.27
CA PHE A 128 5.28 -3.13 -0.41
C PHE A 128 5.26 -1.66 -0.90
N ILE A 129 4.07 -1.04 -1.00
CA ILE A 129 3.94 0.40 -1.30
C ILE A 129 4.22 1.26 -0.07
N LEU A 130 3.86 0.77 1.11
CA LEU A 130 4.06 1.44 2.40
C LEU A 130 5.48 1.23 2.94
#